data_d11e9c2e3baed388afcfbb1275fb8788
#
_entry.id   d11e9c2e3baed388afcfbb1275fb8788
#
_cell.length_a   1.000
_cell.length_b   1.000
_cell.length_c   1.000
_cell.angle_alpha   90.00
_cell.angle_beta   90.00
_cell.angle_gamma   90.00
#
_symmetry.space_group_name_H-M   'P 1'
#
loop_
_entity.id
_entity.type
_entity.pdbx_description
1 polymer ?
#
loop_
_entity_poly.entity_id
_entity_poly.type
_entity_poly.pdbx_seq_one_letter_code
_entity_poly.pdbx_strand_id
1 'polypeptide(L)'
;MSGAHVVAVGAVSALGSGDDAFRVGEMGERARVAVGPDPVLERAGLLRPISARVSCVPESAHDRAAELLSAAFDQCLARLDPVWRGKRIGLAIGTSSGGMLTAERFLFALARGDRISPPLARGATYFAPLEQATAQSRLSFSPRVLVLGACASSTLAIGLALRWLALGRCDLALAGGFDALSLFVASGFEALRATTASLPRPFRLGRDGMALGEGAAVVALAPKPAPKGPALGYVAGFGASTDAVHLTAPDPTGQGLGRAAALAIADAGISASEIDLVSAHATATPFNDPAEARAIERALGERRPVVHPFKAQIGHTLGSAGALESLAALDALARGVAPAAAGEGEIDPDCAVSLSSVNEKLEARAALKLSSAFGGANAALVLASRATRSRPLSPRSVFVQGHGLVSEALGSEALARALAGRHPHLHRLDALSKLVISAVHRLSLSTGPKSLDGAGLIVGYTLATLEQNEVFDERRRERGAGAVEPRRFPATSPNAAAGECAIAFGLRGPTFAVGGSLHGGLEALGVARDFVAAGDASSMIVVSADLGGSVSSALLAAAGAPPLPAGACVCLLGCEPGPHAVRLDGLIPITLGDGPDWMWAPPCGHGELRTYLARVGALEIS
;
A
#
# COMPACT_ATOMS: atom_id res chain seq x y z
N MET A 1 -10.89 10.33 19.62
CA MET A 1 -9.92 11.21 18.93
C MET A 1 -9.45 10.45 17.71
N SER A 2 -9.35 11.08 16.55
CA SER A 2 -8.93 10.42 15.29
C SER A 2 -7.41 10.26 15.17
N GLY A 3 -6.61 10.97 15.95
CA GLY A 3 -5.15 10.93 15.92
C GLY A 3 -4.51 10.01 16.95
N ALA A 4 -3.23 9.64 16.74
CA ALA A 4 -2.47 8.75 17.62
C ALA A 4 -1.01 9.21 17.78
N HIS A 5 -0.45 8.94 18.97
CA HIS A 5 0.95 9.15 19.28
C HIS A 5 1.83 8.05 18.68
N VAL A 6 2.97 8.43 18.12
CA VAL A 6 4.03 7.50 17.71
C VAL A 6 4.88 7.19 18.95
N VAL A 7 4.72 6.00 19.49
CA VAL A 7 5.33 5.61 20.80
C VAL A 7 6.58 4.74 20.68
N ALA A 8 6.80 4.11 19.53
CA ALA A 8 8.03 3.41 19.18
C ALA A 8 8.17 3.34 17.65
N VAL A 9 9.40 3.23 17.18
CA VAL A 9 9.72 3.07 15.74
C VAL A 9 10.90 2.13 15.55
N GLY A 10 10.91 1.47 14.42
CA GLY A 10 12.07 0.77 13.90
C GLY A 10 12.13 0.96 12.39
N ALA A 11 13.31 1.14 11.83
CA ALA A 11 13.48 1.42 10.42
C ALA A 11 14.85 0.95 9.89
N VAL A 12 14.86 0.56 8.62
CA VAL A 12 16.07 0.32 7.84
C VAL A 12 15.90 0.89 6.44
N SER A 13 16.90 1.60 5.97
CA SER A 13 16.98 2.15 4.61
C SER A 13 18.42 2.13 4.13
N ALA A 14 18.66 2.56 2.92
CA ALA A 14 20.01 2.70 2.38
C ALA A 14 20.88 3.70 3.18
N LEU A 15 20.28 4.63 3.94
CA LEU A 15 21.00 5.57 4.82
C LEU A 15 21.47 4.93 6.12
N GLY A 16 20.91 3.78 6.53
CA GLY A 16 21.28 3.09 7.76
C GLY A 16 20.13 2.38 8.46
N SER A 17 20.29 2.22 9.78
CA SER A 17 19.40 1.47 10.66
C SER A 17 18.94 2.34 11.83
N GLY A 18 17.76 2.09 12.37
CA GLY A 18 17.17 2.90 13.44
C GLY A 18 16.88 4.31 12.96
N ASP A 19 17.27 5.30 13.76
CA ASP A 19 17.02 6.72 13.44
C ASP A 19 17.84 7.17 12.23
N ASP A 20 19.01 6.59 11.97
CA ASP A 20 19.83 6.94 10.80
C ASP A 20 19.14 6.58 9.47
N ALA A 21 18.18 5.65 9.47
CA ALA A 21 17.44 5.26 8.29
C ALA A 21 16.56 6.40 7.71
N PHE A 22 16.18 7.38 8.53
CA PHE A 22 15.28 8.47 8.15
C PHE A 22 15.72 9.87 8.64
N ARG A 23 16.81 9.94 9.41
CA ARG A 23 17.27 11.21 10.00
C ARG A 23 17.60 12.23 8.94
N VAL A 24 17.00 13.41 9.04
CA VAL A 24 17.43 14.59 8.31
C VAL A 24 18.77 15.08 8.87
N GLY A 25 19.68 15.59 8.03
CA GLY A 25 21.00 16.07 8.43
C GLY A 25 20.95 17.28 9.39
N GLU A 26 22.12 17.77 9.80
CA GLU A 26 22.23 18.95 10.64
C GLU A 26 21.98 20.25 9.84
N MET A 27 21.75 21.35 10.57
CA MET A 27 21.55 22.68 9.98
C MET A 27 22.76 23.08 9.09
N GLY A 28 22.47 23.59 7.89
CA GLY A 28 23.47 23.97 6.91
C GLY A 28 24.01 22.85 6.05
N GLU A 29 23.67 21.58 6.36
CA GLU A 29 24.09 20.44 5.55
C GLU A 29 23.21 20.27 4.31
N ARG A 30 23.80 19.70 3.27
CA ARG A 30 23.05 19.17 2.10
C ARG A 30 22.37 17.86 2.45
N ALA A 31 21.42 17.45 1.61
CA ALA A 31 20.77 16.15 1.74
C ALA A 31 21.77 14.99 1.70
N ARG A 32 21.64 14.04 2.62
CA ARG A 32 22.36 12.76 2.56
C ARG A 32 21.77 11.94 1.40
N VAL A 33 22.60 11.30 0.59
CA VAL A 33 22.17 10.50 -0.58
C VAL A 33 22.87 9.16 -0.55
N ALA A 34 22.07 8.08 -0.60
CA ALA A 34 22.56 6.71 -0.67
C ALA A 34 22.23 6.03 -2.03
N VAL A 35 21.68 6.80 -2.97
CA VAL A 35 21.41 6.36 -4.34
C VAL A 35 22.71 6.34 -5.14
N GLY A 36 22.97 5.27 -5.87
CA GLY A 36 24.15 5.11 -6.69
C GLY A 36 24.08 3.94 -7.66
N PRO A 37 25.18 3.66 -8.39
CA PRO A 37 25.27 2.52 -9.30
C PRO A 37 25.05 1.18 -8.56
N ASP A 38 24.31 0.28 -9.18
CA ASP A 38 23.98 -1.05 -8.66
C ASP A 38 24.60 -2.14 -9.56
N PRO A 39 25.69 -2.80 -9.11
CA PRO A 39 26.36 -3.84 -9.90
C PRO A 39 25.48 -5.08 -10.15
N VAL A 40 24.43 -5.32 -9.33
CA VAL A 40 23.50 -6.44 -9.55
C VAL A 40 22.59 -6.16 -10.73
N LEU A 41 22.05 -4.94 -10.79
CA LEU A 41 21.20 -4.48 -11.90
C LEU A 41 22.02 -4.39 -13.20
N GLU A 42 23.26 -3.90 -13.12
CA GLU A 42 24.16 -3.80 -14.27
C GLU A 42 24.50 -5.19 -14.86
N ARG A 43 24.88 -6.15 -14.01
CA ARG A 43 25.13 -7.54 -14.44
C ARG A 43 23.90 -8.22 -15.02
N ALA A 44 22.70 -7.82 -14.60
CA ALA A 44 21.45 -8.30 -15.15
C ALA A 44 21.11 -7.68 -16.52
N GLY A 45 21.91 -6.73 -17.01
CA GLY A 45 21.74 -6.09 -18.31
C GLY A 45 20.71 -4.95 -18.34
N LEU A 46 20.38 -4.36 -17.17
CA LEU A 46 19.56 -3.15 -17.12
C LEU A 46 20.36 -1.94 -17.59
N LEU A 47 19.71 -1.05 -18.33
CA LEU A 47 20.34 0.13 -18.93
C LEU A 47 20.47 1.30 -17.94
N ARG A 48 19.68 1.27 -16.86
CA ARG A 48 19.65 2.30 -15.81
C ARG A 48 19.87 1.69 -14.44
N PRO A 49 21.09 1.14 -14.18
CA PRO A 49 21.40 0.36 -12.98
C PRO A 49 21.68 1.28 -11.77
N ILE A 50 20.75 2.16 -11.45
CA ILE A 50 20.83 3.08 -10.32
C ILE A 50 19.83 2.66 -9.26
N SER A 51 20.29 2.44 -8.04
CA SER A 51 19.43 2.04 -6.91
C SER A 51 19.95 2.51 -5.56
N ALA A 52 19.22 2.18 -4.50
CA ALA A 52 19.63 2.38 -3.11
C ALA A 52 19.38 1.11 -2.30
N ARG A 53 20.44 0.33 -2.04
CA ARG A 53 20.39 -0.91 -1.26
C ARG A 53 20.72 -0.71 0.20
N VAL A 54 20.06 -1.47 1.05
CA VAL A 54 20.34 -1.49 2.48
C VAL A 54 21.58 -2.36 2.74
N SER A 55 22.65 -1.77 3.25
CA SER A 55 23.89 -2.48 3.58
C SER A 55 23.97 -2.93 5.05
N CYS A 56 23.19 -2.31 5.93
CA CYS A 56 23.24 -2.57 7.38
C CYS A 56 22.50 -3.84 7.82
N VAL A 57 21.74 -4.49 6.94
CA VAL A 57 21.09 -5.78 7.18
C VAL A 57 21.81 -6.84 6.33
N PRO A 58 22.43 -7.85 6.94
CA PRO A 58 23.14 -8.91 6.21
C PRO A 58 22.21 -9.69 5.28
N GLU A 59 22.72 -10.17 4.16
CA GLU A 59 22.03 -11.14 3.34
C GLU A 59 22.11 -12.52 3.98
N SER A 60 21.01 -13.24 4.04
CA SER A 60 20.92 -14.61 4.54
C SER A 60 20.25 -15.54 3.50
N ALA A 61 19.98 -16.78 3.93
CA ALA A 61 19.23 -17.74 3.11
C ALA A 61 17.71 -17.42 3.04
N HIS A 62 17.23 -16.51 3.88
CA HIS A 62 15.84 -16.08 3.92
C HIS A 62 15.50 -15.09 2.80
N ASP A 63 14.23 -14.76 2.67
CA ASP A 63 13.79 -13.71 1.76
C ASP A 63 14.26 -12.33 2.27
N ARG A 64 14.89 -11.56 1.39
CA ARG A 64 15.43 -10.23 1.73
C ARG A 64 14.36 -9.30 2.32
N ALA A 65 13.13 -9.38 1.81
CA ALA A 65 12.02 -8.57 2.31
C ALA A 65 11.67 -8.93 3.76
N ALA A 66 11.74 -10.23 4.11
CA ALA A 66 11.54 -10.69 5.48
C ALA A 66 12.66 -10.21 6.42
N GLU A 67 13.91 -10.19 5.97
CA GLU A 67 15.04 -9.69 6.77
C GLU A 67 14.92 -8.20 7.08
N LEU A 68 14.59 -7.40 6.06
CA LEU A 68 14.38 -5.96 6.23
C LEU A 68 13.22 -5.67 7.20
N LEU A 69 12.09 -6.37 7.02
CA LEU A 69 10.94 -6.21 7.91
C LEU A 69 11.25 -6.67 9.34
N SER A 70 11.92 -7.82 9.51
CA SER A 70 12.31 -8.32 10.83
C SER A 70 13.19 -7.32 11.57
N ALA A 71 14.20 -6.77 10.91
CA ALA A 71 15.08 -5.78 11.49
C ALA A 71 14.33 -4.53 11.98
N ALA A 72 13.40 -4.00 11.17
CA ALA A 72 12.57 -2.85 11.57
C ALA A 72 11.57 -3.23 12.67
N PHE A 73 10.98 -4.41 12.60
CA PHE A 73 10.00 -4.90 13.57
C PHE A 73 10.64 -5.09 14.95
N ASP A 74 11.80 -5.77 15.02
CA ASP A 74 12.53 -6.00 16.26
C ASP A 74 12.99 -4.71 16.92
N GLN A 75 13.47 -3.73 16.14
CA GLN A 75 13.82 -2.40 16.65
C GLN A 75 12.62 -1.69 17.24
N CYS A 76 11.46 -1.75 16.59
CA CYS A 76 10.23 -1.16 17.11
C CYS A 76 9.80 -1.81 18.41
N LEU A 77 9.81 -3.15 18.48
CA LEU A 77 9.46 -3.89 19.69
C LEU A 77 10.45 -3.65 20.85
N ALA A 78 11.74 -3.51 20.55
CA ALA A 78 12.76 -3.23 21.56
C ALA A 78 12.58 -1.85 22.23
N ARG A 79 12.02 -0.90 21.48
CA ARG A 79 11.72 0.47 21.98
C ARG A 79 10.34 0.57 22.63
N LEU A 80 9.48 -0.44 22.46
CA LEU A 80 8.13 -0.42 22.96
C LEU A 80 8.09 -0.63 24.47
N ASP A 81 7.40 0.26 25.19
CA ASP A 81 7.24 0.14 26.65
C ASP A 81 6.56 -1.19 27.01
N PRO A 82 7.10 -1.95 27.99
CA PRO A 82 6.52 -3.22 28.42
C PRO A 82 5.04 -3.17 28.84
N VAL A 83 4.52 -2.00 29.19
CA VAL A 83 3.10 -1.81 29.57
C VAL A 83 2.13 -2.22 28.44
N TRP A 84 2.60 -2.25 27.19
CA TRP A 84 1.80 -2.67 26.05
C TRP A 84 1.67 -4.20 25.90
N ARG A 85 2.49 -4.97 26.63
CA ARG A 85 2.34 -6.43 26.67
C ARG A 85 1.02 -6.79 27.32
N GLY A 86 0.26 -7.69 26.70
CA GLY A 86 -1.08 -8.08 27.16
C GLY A 86 -2.21 -7.13 26.76
N LYS A 87 -1.93 -6.07 25.97
CA LYS A 87 -2.95 -5.25 25.32
C LYS A 87 -3.36 -5.87 23.98
N ARG A 88 -4.52 -5.45 23.46
CA ARG A 88 -4.95 -5.82 22.10
C ARG A 88 -4.09 -5.06 21.11
N ILE A 89 -3.33 -5.77 20.29
CA ILE A 89 -2.39 -5.19 19.33
C ILE A 89 -2.90 -5.42 17.92
N GLY A 90 -3.13 -4.34 17.17
CA GLY A 90 -3.40 -4.39 15.74
C GLY A 90 -2.10 -4.41 14.93
N LEU A 91 -2.12 -5.02 13.74
CA LEU A 91 -0.97 -5.07 12.83
C LEU A 91 -1.41 -4.78 11.39
N ALA A 92 -1.02 -3.63 10.86
CA ALA A 92 -1.26 -3.21 9.49
C ALA A 92 0.07 -2.95 8.78
N ILE A 93 0.50 -3.85 7.91
CA ILE A 93 1.77 -3.72 7.19
C ILE A 93 1.51 -3.64 5.69
N GLY A 94 2.20 -2.74 5.02
CA GLY A 94 2.09 -2.51 3.58
C GLY A 94 3.26 -3.10 2.81
N THR A 95 3.00 -3.64 1.62
CA THR A 95 4.03 -4.04 0.65
C THR A 95 3.53 -3.86 -0.78
N SER A 96 4.44 -3.70 -1.69
CA SER A 96 4.16 -3.67 -3.13
C SER A 96 4.45 -5.02 -3.79
N SER A 97 5.49 -5.72 -3.34
CA SER A 97 6.00 -6.93 -3.98
C SER A 97 6.08 -8.16 -3.06
N GLY A 98 5.94 -7.99 -1.74
CA GLY A 98 5.94 -9.11 -0.79
C GLY A 98 7.21 -9.96 -0.88
N GLY A 99 7.05 -11.30 -0.90
CA GLY A 99 8.14 -12.28 -1.04
C GLY A 99 8.63 -12.45 -2.47
N MET A 100 8.77 -11.39 -3.27
CA MET A 100 9.07 -11.46 -4.71
C MET A 100 10.40 -12.16 -5.01
N LEU A 101 11.44 -11.99 -4.21
CA LEU A 101 12.71 -12.69 -4.44
C LEU A 101 12.58 -14.20 -4.31
N THR A 102 11.76 -14.67 -3.39
CA THR A 102 11.43 -16.10 -3.27
C THR A 102 10.46 -16.54 -4.35
N ALA A 103 9.51 -15.68 -4.76
CA ALA A 103 8.62 -15.93 -5.90
C ALA A 103 9.39 -16.10 -7.21
N GLU A 104 10.41 -15.29 -7.50
CA GLU A 104 11.30 -15.47 -8.66
C GLU A 104 11.98 -16.87 -8.66
N ARG A 105 12.46 -17.33 -7.50
CA ARG A 105 13.05 -18.67 -7.36
C ARG A 105 12.01 -19.78 -7.56
N PHE A 106 10.82 -19.60 -7.04
CA PHE A 106 9.69 -20.53 -7.22
C PHE A 106 9.30 -20.64 -8.70
N LEU A 107 9.09 -19.52 -9.38
CA LEU A 107 8.71 -19.47 -10.80
C LEU A 107 9.82 -20.08 -11.69
N PHE A 108 11.07 -19.83 -11.35
CA PHE A 108 12.21 -20.44 -12.05
C PHE A 108 12.24 -21.97 -11.88
N ALA A 109 12.05 -22.48 -10.66
CA ALA A 109 12.00 -23.91 -10.40
C ALA A 109 10.80 -24.57 -11.10
N LEU A 110 9.62 -23.91 -11.06
CA LEU A 110 8.42 -24.38 -11.73
C LEU A 110 8.62 -24.50 -13.25
N ALA A 111 9.21 -23.49 -13.89
CA ALA A 111 9.47 -23.49 -15.32
C ALA A 111 10.45 -24.61 -15.77
N ARG A 112 11.36 -25.03 -14.90
CA ARG A 112 12.29 -26.13 -15.16
C ARG A 112 11.72 -27.52 -14.86
N GLY A 113 10.54 -27.59 -14.26
CA GLY A 113 9.99 -28.85 -13.75
C GLY A 113 10.75 -29.39 -12.52
N ASP A 114 11.49 -28.56 -11.82
CA ASP A 114 12.23 -28.94 -10.61
C ASP A 114 11.25 -29.25 -9.47
N ARG A 115 11.68 -30.09 -8.53
CA ARG A 115 10.88 -30.38 -7.33
C ARG A 115 10.79 -29.15 -6.42
N ILE A 116 9.59 -28.66 -6.19
CA ILE A 116 9.35 -27.51 -5.32
C ILE A 116 9.21 -27.98 -3.88
N SER A 117 10.03 -27.41 -2.98
CA SER A 117 9.92 -27.70 -1.55
C SER A 117 8.82 -26.85 -0.90
N PRO A 118 8.14 -27.36 0.19
CA PRO A 118 7.14 -26.59 0.91
C PRO A 118 7.64 -25.19 1.40
N PRO A 119 8.87 -25.04 1.95
CA PRO A 119 9.37 -23.73 2.32
C PRO A 119 9.48 -22.75 1.14
N LEU A 120 9.93 -23.22 -0.04
CA LEU A 120 10.00 -22.37 -1.23
C LEU A 120 8.61 -21.92 -1.68
N ALA A 121 7.63 -22.82 -1.72
CA ALA A 121 6.26 -22.50 -2.09
C ALA A 121 5.62 -21.50 -1.11
N ARG A 122 5.72 -21.76 0.20
CA ARG A 122 5.18 -20.88 1.24
C ARG A 122 5.85 -19.50 1.22
N GLY A 123 7.16 -19.44 1.02
CA GLY A 123 7.93 -18.20 0.94
C GLY A 123 7.63 -17.34 -0.30
N ALA A 124 7.06 -17.91 -1.35
CA ALA A 124 6.75 -17.22 -2.61
C ALA A 124 5.43 -16.43 -2.57
N THR A 125 4.83 -16.24 -1.40
CA THR A 125 3.59 -15.48 -1.23
C THR A 125 3.84 -14.04 -0.81
N TYR A 126 2.86 -13.15 -1.06
CA TYR A 126 2.96 -11.75 -0.63
C TYR A 126 3.05 -11.60 0.89
N PHE A 127 2.42 -12.49 1.65
CA PHE A 127 2.35 -12.44 3.11
C PHE A 127 3.51 -13.16 3.84
N ALA A 128 4.28 -13.97 3.15
CA ALA A 128 5.37 -14.74 3.79
C ALA A 128 6.39 -13.88 4.57
N PRO A 129 6.86 -12.72 4.06
CA PRO A 129 7.77 -11.87 4.82
C PRO A 129 7.16 -11.36 6.13
N LEU A 130 5.86 -11.01 6.13
CA LEU A 130 5.16 -10.59 7.34
C LEU A 130 5.03 -11.72 8.36
N GLU A 131 4.76 -12.93 7.87
CA GLU A 131 4.69 -14.12 8.70
C GLU A 131 6.03 -14.40 9.39
N GLN A 132 7.12 -14.41 8.61
CA GLN A 132 8.47 -14.65 9.12
C GLN A 132 8.89 -13.60 10.15
N ALA A 133 8.66 -12.31 9.87
CA ALA A 133 9.04 -11.23 10.78
C ALA A 133 8.25 -11.26 12.10
N THR A 134 7.01 -11.74 12.10
CA THR A 134 6.17 -11.76 13.30
C THR A 134 6.27 -13.06 14.11
N ALA A 135 6.75 -14.15 13.51
CA ALA A 135 6.78 -15.48 14.13
C ALA A 135 7.54 -15.53 15.47
N GLN A 136 8.64 -14.77 15.59
CA GLN A 136 9.48 -14.78 16.80
C GLN A 136 8.96 -13.85 17.91
N SER A 137 8.03 -12.95 17.59
CA SER A 137 7.56 -11.92 18.55
C SER A 137 6.76 -12.47 19.72
N ARG A 138 6.15 -13.66 19.57
CA ARG A 138 5.19 -14.26 20.51
C ARG A 138 3.99 -13.34 20.82
N LEU A 139 3.70 -12.37 19.96
CA LEU A 139 2.56 -11.47 20.08
C LEU A 139 1.41 -11.99 19.22
N SER A 140 0.20 -11.85 19.75
CA SER A 140 -1.02 -12.06 18.98
C SER A 140 -1.50 -10.72 18.42
N PHE A 141 -1.85 -10.69 17.14
CA PHE A 141 -2.28 -9.49 16.44
C PHE A 141 -3.73 -9.61 16.00
N SER A 142 -4.58 -8.71 16.49
CA SER A 142 -5.98 -8.62 16.09
C SER A 142 -6.47 -7.17 16.24
N PRO A 143 -6.93 -6.52 15.13
CA PRO A 143 -6.94 -7.02 13.74
C PRO A 143 -5.54 -7.12 13.12
N ARG A 144 -5.41 -7.91 12.05
CA ARG A 144 -4.18 -8.07 11.26
C ARG A 144 -4.51 -7.97 9.77
N VAL A 145 -3.69 -7.25 9.02
CA VAL A 145 -3.85 -7.14 7.55
C VAL A 145 -2.53 -6.85 6.86
N LEU A 146 -2.36 -7.39 5.65
CA LEU A 146 -1.34 -6.96 4.71
C LEU A 146 -1.99 -6.06 3.64
N VAL A 147 -1.57 -4.80 3.59
CA VAL A 147 -2.06 -3.81 2.63
C VAL A 147 -1.25 -3.89 1.34
N LEU A 148 -1.93 -4.12 0.23
CA LEU A 148 -1.38 -4.28 -1.11
C LEU A 148 -1.82 -3.08 -1.98
N GLY A 149 -1.39 -1.89 -1.60
CA GLY A 149 -1.71 -0.61 -2.25
C GLY A 149 -0.54 -0.03 -3.06
N ALA A 150 0.36 -0.89 -3.58
CA ALA A 150 1.58 -0.50 -4.28
C ALA A 150 2.38 0.55 -3.49
N CYS A 151 2.80 1.67 -4.10
CA CYS A 151 3.62 2.70 -3.45
C CYS A 151 2.92 3.45 -2.30
N ALA A 152 1.59 3.34 -2.15
CA ALA A 152 0.83 3.94 -1.05
C ALA A 152 0.62 2.98 0.13
N SER A 153 1.09 1.72 0.05
CA SER A 153 0.76 0.64 1.00
C SER A 153 1.00 1.01 2.45
N SER A 154 2.18 1.50 2.82
CA SER A 154 2.47 1.84 4.23
C SER A 154 1.73 3.09 4.72
N THR A 155 1.44 4.05 3.84
CA THR A 155 0.61 5.22 4.19
C THR A 155 -0.83 4.79 4.49
N LEU A 156 -1.39 3.90 3.66
CA LEU A 156 -2.71 3.29 3.88
C LEU A 156 -2.72 2.44 5.16
N ALA A 157 -1.65 1.66 5.41
CA ALA A 157 -1.51 0.86 6.61
C ALA A 157 -1.50 1.71 7.90
N ILE A 158 -0.76 2.83 7.90
CA ILE A 158 -0.74 3.79 9.02
C ILE A 158 -2.13 4.41 9.21
N GLY A 159 -2.80 4.80 8.11
CA GLY A 159 -4.16 5.32 8.15
C GLY A 159 -5.17 4.32 8.70
N LEU A 160 -5.10 3.06 8.28
CA LEU A 160 -5.96 1.98 8.79
C LEU A 160 -5.72 1.73 10.29
N ALA A 161 -4.46 1.69 10.72
CA ALA A 161 -4.10 1.58 12.13
C ALA A 161 -4.70 2.71 12.97
N LEU A 162 -4.69 3.94 12.45
CA LEU A 162 -5.33 5.09 13.08
C LEU A 162 -6.83 4.87 13.26
N ARG A 163 -7.51 4.32 12.23
CA ARG A 163 -8.94 3.98 12.31
C ARG A 163 -9.22 2.88 13.33
N TRP A 164 -8.39 1.85 13.41
CA TRP A 164 -8.55 0.79 14.41
C TRP A 164 -8.47 1.32 15.84
N LEU A 165 -7.51 2.20 16.13
CA LEU A 165 -7.40 2.86 17.43
C LEU A 165 -8.64 3.71 17.73
N ALA A 166 -9.08 4.52 16.77
CA ALA A 166 -10.24 5.40 16.91
C ALA A 166 -11.57 4.64 17.07
N LEU A 167 -11.70 3.48 16.41
CA LEU A 167 -12.86 2.58 16.53
C LEU A 167 -12.76 1.62 17.74
N GLY A 168 -11.68 1.66 18.52
CA GLY A 168 -11.46 0.78 19.66
C GLY A 168 -11.25 -0.69 19.30
N ARG A 169 -10.77 -0.96 18.06
CA ARG A 169 -10.46 -2.33 17.62
C ARG A 169 -9.25 -2.92 18.33
N CYS A 170 -8.28 -2.06 18.65
CA CYS A 170 -7.07 -2.40 19.40
C CYS A 170 -6.68 -1.24 20.35
N ASP A 171 -5.75 -1.50 21.24
CA ASP A 171 -5.24 -0.54 22.22
C ASP A 171 -3.87 0.03 21.81
N LEU A 172 -3.15 -0.72 20.97
CA LEU A 172 -1.90 -0.39 20.30
C LEU A 172 -2.00 -0.88 18.86
N ALA A 173 -1.47 -0.13 17.90
CA ALA A 173 -1.37 -0.59 16.52
C ALA A 173 0.07 -0.49 16.01
N LEU A 174 0.60 -1.57 15.49
CA LEU A 174 1.85 -1.59 14.73
C LEU A 174 1.49 -1.40 13.25
N ALA A 175 2.10 -0.41 12.61
CA ALA A 175 1.84 -0.10 11.22
C ALA A 175 3.13 0.27 10.48
N GLY A 176 3.14 0.10 9.16
CA GLY A 176 4.32 0.45 8.38
C GLY A 176 4.37 -0.29 7.07
N GLY A 177 5.56 -0.62 6.59
CA GLY A 177 5.71 -1.37 5.34
C GLY A 177 7.13 -1.81 5.07
N PHE A 178 7.27 -2.66 4.07
CA PHE A 178 8.55 -3.22 3.64
C PHE A 178 8.52 -3.51 2.13
N ASP A 179 9.67 -3.45 1.50
CA ASP A 179 9.95 -4.10 0.20
C ASP A 179 11.45 -4.29 0.02
N ALA A 180 11.82 -5.34 -0.70
CA ALA A 180 13.17 -5.60 -1.17
C ALA A 180 13.28 -5.34 -2.67
N LEU A 181 14.44 -4.92 -3.12
CA LEU A 181 14.70 -4.69 -4.53
C LEU A 181 14.98 -6.01 -5.28
N SER A 182 14.05 -6.41 -6.15
CA SER A 182 14.14 -7.59 -7.01
C SER A 182 14.42 -7.21 -8.47
N LEU A 183 14.98 -8.14 -9.23
CA LEU A 183 15.17 -7.97 -10.68
C LEU A 183 13.83 -7.92 -11.41
N PHE A 184 12.84 -8.63 -10.93
CA PHE A 184 11.47 -8.59 -11.45
C PHE A 184 10.93 -7.15 -11.46
N VAL A 185 10.97 -6.48 -10.31
CA VAL A 185 10.46 -5.12 -10.15
C VAL A 185 11.32 -4.12 -10.92
N ALA A 186 12.66 -4.25 -10.85
CA ALA A 186 13.57 -3.35 -11.56
C ALA A 186 13.38 -3.41 -13.08
N SER A 187 13.26 -4.63 -13.65
CA SER A 187 12.99 -4.82 -15.08
C SER A 187 11.66 -4.18 -15.51
N GLY A 188 10.63 -4.31 -14.67
CA GLY A 188 9.32 -3.74 -14.95
C GLY A 188 9.33 -2.21 -15.00
N PHE A 189 9.93 -1.56 -14.02
CA PHE A 189 10.02 -0.10 -13.98
C PHE A 189 10.94 0.46 -15.07
N GLU A 190 12.04 -0.24 -15.40
CA GLU A 190 12.88 0.16 -16.52
C GLU A 190 12.12 0.06 -17.85
N ALA A 191 11.37 -1.03 -18.08
CA ALA A 191 10.54 -1.19 -19.27
C ALA A 191 9.49 -0.07 -19.43
N LEU A 192 8.93 0.41 -18.30
CA LEU A 192 8.03 1.57 -18.28
C LEU A 192 8.75 2.91 -18.49
N ARG A 193 10.09 2.91 -18.58
CA ARG A 193 10.92 4.13 -18.65
C ARG A 193 10.67 5.08 -17.45
N ALA A 194 10.43 4.50 -16.28
CA ALA A 194 10.17 5.23 -15.06
C ALA A 194 11.41 5.37 -14.16
N THR A 195 12.53 4.74 -14.54
CA THR A 195 13.82 4.80 -13.83
C THR A 195 14.75 5.85 -14.42
N THR A 196 15.65 6.39 -13.59
CA THR A 196 16.68 7.35 -14.02
C THR A 196 17.99 6.67 -14.40
N ALA A 197 18.76 7.32 -15.29
CA ALA A 197 20.14 6.95 -15.60
C ALA A 197 21.18 7.62 -14.68
N SER A 198 20.74 8.52 -13.79
CA SER A 198 21.58 9.32 -12.89
C SER A 198 20.91 9.46 -11.52
N LEU A 199 21.32 10.42 -10.71
CA LEU A 199 20.61 10.73 -9.48
C LEU A 199 19.24 11.36 -9.79
N PRO A 200 18.15 10.95 -9.06
CA PRO A 200 16.83 11.53 -9.22
C PRO A 200 16.83 13.03 -8.95
N ARG A 201 16.08 13.78 -9.75
CA ARG A 201 15.94 15.25 -9.65
C ARG A 201 14.48 15.67 -9.51
N PRO A 202 13.82 15.37 -8.39
CA PRO A 202 12.41 15.66 -8.23
C PRO A 202 12.08 17.14 -8.42
N PHE A 203 10.98 17.42 -9.13
CA PHE A 203 10.46 18.77 -9.43
C PHE A 203 11.40 19.66 -10.24
N ARG A 204 12.51 19.13 -10.78
CA ARG A 204 13.51 19.91 -11.52
C ARG A 204 13.43 19.63 -13.03
N LEU A 205 13.92 20.58 -13.81
CA LEU A 205 14.09 20.44 -15.25
C LEU A 205 15.01 19.25 -15.57
N GLY A 206 14.67 18.51 -16.65
CA GLY A 206 15.44 17.39 -17.10
C GLY A 206 15.35 16.15 -16.18
N ARG A 207 14.36 16.06 -15.28
CA ARG A 207 14.07 14.82 -14.55
C ARG A 207 13.65 13.73 -15.54
N ASP A 208 14.10 12.50 -15.32
CA ASP A 208 13.92 11.38 -16.24
C ASP A 208 13.43 10.10 -15.54
N GLY A 209 13.19 10.15 -14.24
CA GLY A 209 12.68 9.02 -13.46
C GLY A 209 13.28 8.90 -12.07
N MET A 210 12.90 7.82 -11.41
CA MET A 210 13.32 7.49 -10.05
C MET A 210 14.48 6.49 -10.03
N ALA A 211 15.23 6.47 -8.94
CA ALA A 211 16.01 5.31 -8.55
C ALA A 211 15.14 4.39 -7.70
N LEU A 212 15.26 3.08 -7.85
CA LEU A 212 14.62 2.12 -6.96
C LEU A 212 15.42 1.98 -5.66
N GLY A 213 14.74 1.60 -4.59
CA GLY A 213 15.34 1.34 -3.30
C GLY A 213 14.67 0.17 -2.58
N GLU A 214 15.26 -0.22 -1.46
CA GLU A 214 14.69 -1.21 -0.55
C GLU A 214 14.70 -0.67 0.88
N GLY A 215 13.85 -1.21 1.74
CA GLY A 215 13.79 -0.82 3.14
C GLY A 215 12.53 -1.29 3.84
N ALA A 216 12.48 -1.04 5.13
CA ALA A 216 11.33 -1.29 5.97
C ALA A 216 11.22 -0.24 7.07
N ALA A 217 9.99 0.05 7.49
CA ALA A 217 9.72 0.84 8.68
C ALA A 217 8.46 0.34 9.38
N VAL A 218 8.51 0.28 10.71
CA VAL A 218 7.38 -0.05 11.58
C VAL A 218 7.24 1.04 12.63
N VAL A 219 6.04 1.55 12.79
CA VAL A 219 5.66 2.54 13.80
C VAL A 219 4.64 1.93 14.75
N ALA A 220 4.81 2.15 16.04
CA ALA A 220 3.81 1.81 17.05
C ALA A 220 2.97 3.05 17.37
N LEU A 221 1.66 2.93 17.17
CA LEU A 221 0.67 3.98 17.38
C LEU A 221 -0.18 3.69 18.60
N ALA A 222 -0.40 4.69 19.45
CA ALA A 222 -1.25 4.58 20.63
C ALA A 222 -2.10 5.84 20.84
N PRO A 223 -3.31 5.73 21.43
CA PRO A 223 -4.17 6.87 21.74
C PRO A 223 -3.58 7.85 22.76
N LYS A 224 -2.65 7.36 23.57
CA LYS A 224 -1.97 8.13 24.61
C LYS A 224 -0.46 7.94 24.48
N PRO A 225 0.37 8.93 24.89
CA PRO A 225 1.81 8.76 24.91
C PRO A 225 2.23 7.65 25.87
N ALA A 226 3.42 7.08 25.68
CA ALA A 226 3.98 6.11 26.59
C ALA A 226 4.21 6.75 27.99
N PRO A 227 4.07 5.99 29.09
CA PRO A 227 4.32 6.51 30.43
C PRO A 227 5.77 6.96 30.65
N LYS A 228 6.72 6.33 29.95
CA LYS A 228 8.14 6.63 30.00
C LYS A 228 8.65 7.05 28.63
N GLY A 229 8.99 8.30 28.49
CA GLY A 229 9.59 8.88 27.29
C GLY A 229 8.64 9.79 26.48
N PRO A 230 9.19 10.76 25.73
CA PRO A 230 8.42 11.59 24.82
C PRO A 230 7.90 10.76 23.65
N ALA A 231 6.70 11.06 23.18
CA ALA A 231 6.25 10.58 21.87
C ALA A 231 7.17 11.15 20.78
N LEU A 232 7.51 10.32 19.78
CA LEU A 232 8.35 10.73 18.65
C LEU A 232 7.59 11.68 17.69
N GLY A 233 6.28 11.81 17.88
CA GLY A 233 5.40 12.65 17.10
C GLY A 233 3.96 12.16 17.18
N TYR A 234 3.14 12.70 16.31
CA TYR A 234 1.70 12.45 16.28
C TYR A 234 1.20 12.30 14.84
N VAL A 235 0.46 11.25 14.57
CA VAL A 235 -0.31 11.10 13.33
C VAL A 235 -1.68 11.71 13.60
N ALA A 236 -1.93 12.88 13.03
CA ALA A 236 -3.08 13.71 13.34
C ALA A 236 -4.31 13.42 12.48
N GLY A 237 -4.09 13.05 11.22
CA GLY A 237 -5.19 12.79 10.29
C GLY A 237 -4.77 11.91 9.13
N PHE A 238 -5.77 11.32 8.48
CA PHE A 238 -5.63 10.43 7.33
C PHE A 238 -6.69 10.74 6.28
N GLY A 239 -6.31 10.59 5.00
CA GLY A 239 -7.23 10.67 3.88
C GLY A 239 -6.81 9.74 2.76
N ALA A 240 -7.77 9.13 2.09
CA ALA A 240 -7.53 8.26 0.94
C ALA A 240 -8.55 8.52 -0.16
N SER A 241 -8.13 8.31 -1.40
CA SER A 241 -8.97 8.49 -2.60
C SER A 241 -8.40 7.72 -3.77
N THR A 242 -9.07 7.76 -4.91
CA THR A 242 -8.59 7.13 -6.15
C THR A 242 -8.76 8.09 -7.33
N ASP A 243 -7.80 8.07 -8.25
CA ASP A 243 -7.85 8.89 -9.48
C ASP A 243 -8.95 8.39 -10.44
N ALA A 244 -9.05 7.08 -10.63
CA ALA A 244 -9.96 6.41 -11.57
C ALA A 244 -9.78 6.89 -13.03
N VAL A 245 -8.55 7.13 -13.45
CA VAL A 245 -8.21 7.69 -14.77
C VAL A 245 -7.31 6.75 -15.59
N HIS A 246 -6.20 6.31 -15.01
CA HIS A 246 -5.20 5.48 -15.69
C HIS A 246 -4.50 4.56 -14.68
N LEU A 247 -4.05 3.36 -15.15
CA LEU A 247 -3.46 2.36 -14.26
C LEU A 247 -2.08 2.78 -13.71
N THR A 248 -1.26 3.43 -14.52
CA THR A 248 0.15 3.74 -14.15
C THR A 248 0.50 5.22 -14.12
N ALA A 249 -0.30 6.07 -14.75
CA ALA A 249 -0.10 7.52 -14.73
C ALA A 249 -1.05 8.17 -13.73
N PRO A 250 -0.60 9.17 -12.96
CA PRO A 250 -1.47 9.92 -12.08
C PRO A 250 -2.48 10.77 -12.88
N ASP A 251 -3.56 11.20 -12.24
CA ASP A 251 -4.43 12.24 -12.78
C ASP A 251 -3.61 13.52 -12.99
N PRO A 252 -3.42 13.99 -14.24
CA PRO A 252 -2.59 15.15 -14.51
C PRO A 252 -3.11 16.43 -13.87
N THR A 253 -4.36 16.47 -13.46
CA THR A 253 -4.94 17.62 -12.76
C THR A 253 -4.61 17.64 -11.27
N GLY A 254 -4.06 16.57 -10.71
CA GLY A 254 -3.78 16.39 -9.29
C GLY A 254 -5.03 16.29 -8.40
N GLN A 255 -6.22 16.08 -9.01
CA GLN A 255 -7.49 16.12 -8.28
C GLN A 255 -7.62 14.98 -7.26
N GLY A 256 -7.20 13.76 -7.63
CA GLY A 256 -7.27 12.60 -6.73
C GLY A 256 -6.39 12.79 -5.50
N LEU A 257 -5.09 13.02 -5.70
CA LEU A 257 -4.14 13.22 -4.59
C LEU A 257 -4.49 14.46 -3.76
N GLY A 258 -4.93 15.56 -4.39
CA GLY A 258 -5.40 16.77 -3.69
C GLY A 258 -6.61 16.48 -2.81
N ARG A 259 -7.53 15.60 -3.24
CA ARG A 259 -8.67 15.15 -2.42
C ARG A 259 -8.22 14.34 -1.20
N ALA A 260 -7.28 13.39 -1.36
CA ALA A 260 -6.72 12.65 -0.23
C ALA A 260 -6.05 13.60 0.79
N ALA A 261 -5.30 14.60 0.31
CA ALA A 261 -4.66 15.62 1.13
C ALA A 261 -5.70 16.45 1.91
N ALA A 262 -6.74 16.94 1.25
CA ALA A 262 -7.81 17.73 1.88
C ALA A 262 -8.56 16.91 2.95
N LEU A 263 -8.83 15.63 2.69
CA LEU A 263 -9.43 14.72 3.67
C LEU A 263 -8.54 14.53 4.90
N ALA A 264 -7.23 14.36 4.72
CA ALA A 264 -6.28 14.21 5.83
C ALA A 264 -6.21 15.48 6.70
N ILE A 265 -6.20 16.67 6.08
CA ILE A 265 -6.21 17.96 6.77
C ILE A 265 -7.50 18.13 7.57
N ALA A 266 -8.65 17.81 6.96
CA ALA A 266 -9.94 17.88 7.63
C ALA A 266 -10.04 16.91 8.81
N ASP A 267 -9.53 15.67 8.65
CA ASP A 267 -9.50 14.66 9.72
C ASP A 267 -8.60 15.08 10.88
N ALA A 268 -7.46 15.73 10.59
CA ALA A 268 -6.57 16.28 11.60
C ALA A 268 -7.19 17.46 12.40
N GLY A 269 -8.27 18.05 11.91
CA GLY A 269 -8.92 19.22 12.53
C GLY A 269 -8.05 20.47 12.52
N ILE A 270 -7.19 20.65 11.51
CA ILE A 270 -6.32 21.79 11.32
C ILE A 270 -6.65 22.54 10.02
N SER A 271 -6.14 23.75 9.89
CA SER A 271 -6.22 24.52 8.65
C SER A 271 -5.07 24.12 7.70
N ALA A 272 -5.29 24.24 6.40
CA ALA A 272 -4.23 24.15 5.39
C ALA A 272 -3.07 25.14 5.66
N SER A 273 -3.37 26.26 6.33
CA SER A 273 -2.36 27.26 6.72
C SER A 273 -1.40 26.79 7.82
N GLU A 274 -1.69 25.69 8.49
CA GLU A 274 -0.81 25.11 9.53
C GLU A 274 0.14 24.04 8.99
N ILE A 275 0.05 23.73 7.68
CA ILE A 275 1.00 22.84 7.00
C ILE A 275 2.23 23.64 6.57
N ASP A 276 3.38 23.36 7.15
CA ASP A 276 4.64 24.07 6.91
C ASP A 276 5.65 23.20 6.15
N LEU A 277 5.44 21.89 6.09
CA LEU A 277 6.27 20.90 5.39
C LEU A 277 5.39 19.95 4.58
N VAL A 278 5.82 19.62 3.36
CA VAL A 278 5.23 18.54 2.56
C VAL A 278 6.24 17.43 2.35
N SER A 279 5.99 16.25 2.88
CA SER A 279 6.72 15.03 2.54
C SER A 279 6.10 14.44 1.28
N ALA A 280 6.71 14.76 0.14
CA ALA A 280 6.14 14.49 -1.17
C ALA A 280 6.31 13.05 -1.62
N HIS A 281 5.47 12.61 -2.57
CA HIS A 281 5.67 11.35 -3.29
C HIS A 281 6.89 11.43 -4.22
N ALA A 282 7.03 12.49 -5.00
CA ALA A 282 8.24 12.97 -5.67
C ALA A 282 9.08 11.87 -6.37
N THR A 283 8.52 11.20 -7.37
CA THR A 283 9.20 10.12 -8.11
C THR A 283 10.18 10.62 -9.17
N ALA A 284 10.35 11.92 -9.32
CA ALA A 284 11.17 12.55 -10.37
C ALA A 284 10.79 12.12 -11.80
N THR A 285 9.55 11.66 -12.01
CA THR A 285 9.04 11.33 -13.33
C THR A 285 8.41 12.56 -14.00
N PRO A 286 8.44 12.64 -15.34
CA PRO A 286 7.82 13.76 -16.06
C PRO A 286 6.32 13.90 -15.81
N PHE A 287 5.63 12.82 -15.41
CA PHE A 287 4.18 12.82 -15.21
C PHE A 287 3.77 13.06 -13.75
N ASN A 288 4.48 12.45 -12.78
CA ASN A 288 4.08 12.54 -11.38
C ASN A 288 4.30 13.93 -10.80
N ASP A 289 5.49 14.51 -10.98
CA ASP A 289 5.87 15.70 -10.24
C ASP A 289 5.00 16.93 -10.57
N PRO A 290 4.60 17.18 -11.84
CA PRO A 290 3.64 18.24 -12.14
C PRO A 290 2.23 17.96 -11.60
N ALA A 291 1.78 16.69 -11.63
CA ALA A 291 0.49 16.32 -11.08
C ALA A 291 0.45 16.50 -9.56
N GLU A 292 1.53 16.10 -8.87
CA GLU A 292 1.67 16.27 -7.43
C GLU A 292 1.77 17.75 -7.03
N ALA A 293 2.52 18.57 -7.78
CA ALA A 293 2.59 20.02 -7.53
C ALA A 293 1.19 20.66 -7.60
N ARG A 294 0.37 20.28 -8.60
CA ARG A 294 -1.05 20.71 -8.69
C ARG A 294 -1.89 20.19 -7.53
N ALA A 295 -1.64 18.95 -7.06
CA ALA A 295 -2.34 18.41 -5.90
C ALA A 295 -2.01 19.18 -4.61
N ILE A 296 -0.75 19.56 -4.41
CA ILE A 296 -0.30 20.40 -3.29
C ILE A 296 -1.00 21.76 -3.35
N GLU A 297 -1.01 22.40 -4.52
CA GLU A 297 -1.70 23.69 -4.72
C GLU A 297 -3.21 23.59 -4.44
N ARG A 298 -3.87 22.53 -4.91
CA ARG A 298 -5.30 22.27 -4.62
C ARG A 298 -5.60 22.13 -3.13
N ALA A 299 -4.72 21.45 -2.39
CA ALA A 299 -4.91 21.20 -0.97
C ALA A 299 -4.54 22.39 -0.08
N LEU A 300 -3.51 23.19 -0.46
CA LEU A 300 -2.92 24.23 0.37
C LEU A 300 -3.14 25.65 -0.16
N GLY A 301 -3.77 25.80 -1.34
CA GLY A 301 -3.98 27.09 -1.98
C GLY A 301 -2.66 27.72 -2.44
N GLU A 302 -2.52 29.04 -2.26
CA GLU A 302 -1.33 29.79 -2.68
C GLU A 302 -0.10 29.58 -1.78
N ARG A 303 -0.25 28.84 -0.69
CA ARG A 303 0.88 28.53 0.20
C ARG A 303 1.93 27.69 -0.53
N ARG A 304 3.18 27.97 -0.22
CA ARG A 304 4.35 27.23 -0.74
C ARG A 304 5.21 26.73 0.43
N PRO A 305 4.71 25.73 1.21
CA PRO A 305 5.53 25.10 2.25
C PRO A 305 6.77 24.44 1.64
N VAL A 306 7.77 24.19 2.47
CA VAL A 306 8.96 23.44 2.02
C VAL A 306 8.52 22.03 1.63
N VAL A 307 8.99 21.56 0.47
CA VAL A 307 8.74 20.21 -0.04
C VAL A 307 9.99 19.36 0.13
N HIS A 308 9.85 18.21 0.79
CA HIS A 308 10.92 17.24 1.00
C HIS A 308 10.73 16.01 0.12
N PRO A 309 11.51 15.85 -0.95
CA PRO A 309 11.47 14.69 -1.86
C PRO A 309 12.42 13.58 -1.40
N PHE A 310 12.12 12.90 -0.30
CA PHE A 310 13.03 11.97 0.37
C PHE A 310 13.47 10.78 -0.49
N LYS A 311 12.66 10.38 -1.50
CA LYS A 311 13.02 9.29 -2.44
C LYS A 311 14.33 9.55 -3.20
N ALA A 312 14.67 10.81 -3.44
CA ALA A 312 15.95 11.13 -4.08
C ALA A 312 17.17 10.78 -3.22
N GLN A 313 16.98 10.56 -1.92
CA GLN A 313 18.02 10.19 -0.96
C GLN A 313 18.17 8.69 -0.79
N ILE A 314 17.04 7.95 -0.71
CA ILE A 314 16.99 6.51 -0.37
C ILE A 314 16.45 5.63 -1.51
N GLY A 315 16.23 6.19 -2.69
CA GLY A 315 15.48 5.53 -3.75
C GLY A 315 13.99 5.36 -3.43
N HIS A 316 13.24 4.89 -4.39
CA HIS A 316 11.83 4.53 -4.18
C HIS A 316 11.74 3.16 -3.53
N THR A 317 11.49 3.11 -2.24
CA THR A 317 11.39 1.88 -1.44
C THR A 317 10.00 1.23 -1.51
N LEU A 318 9.25 1.49 -2.57
CA LEU A 318 7.96 0.87 -2.93
C LEU A 318 6.93 0.93 -1.79
N GLY A 319 6.45 -0.21 -1.28
CA GLY A 319 5.45 -0.27 -0.23
C GLY A 319 5.90 0.30 1.12
N SER A 320 7.19 0.34 1.42
CA SER A 320 7.70 0.95 2.65
C SER A 320 7.87 2.47 2.59
N ALA A 321 7.83 3.05 1.38
CA ALA A 321 8.17 4.45 1.14
C ALA A 321 7.39 5.43 2.04
N GLY A 322 6.07 5.24 2.14
CA GLY A 322 5.22 6.12 2.95
C GLY A 322 5.60 6.16 4.43
N ALA A 323 6.00 5.01 5.01
CA ALA A 323 6.41 4.93 6.41
C ALA A 323 7.78 5.60 6.64
N LEU A 324 8.80 5.30 5.82
CA LEU A 324 10.13 5.91 5.92
C LEU A 324 10.06 7.43 5.74
N GLU A 325 9.28 7.90 4.78
CA GLU A 325 9.08 9.32 4.49
C GLU A 325 8.28 10.03 5.60
N SER A 326 7.34 9.33 6.24
CA SER A 326 6.63 9.83 7.42
C SER A 326 7.57 10.01 8.61
N LEU A 327 8.49 9.05 8.82
CA LEU A 327 9.49 9.15 9.88
C LEU A 327 10.47 10.29 9.63
N ALA A 328 10.93 10.49 8.39
CA ALA A 328 11.76 11.63 8.03
C ALA A 328 11.06 12.98 8.27
N ALA A 329 9.76 13.06 7.96
CA ALA A 329 8.97 14.26 8.23
C ALA A 329 8.79 14.51 9.74
N LEU A 330 8.57 13.45 10.55
CA LEU A 330 8.49 13.57 12.01
C LEU A 330 9.83 13.98 12.63
N ASP A 331 10.96 13.46 12.15
CA ASP A 331 12.31 13.89 12.58
C ASP A 331 12.55 15.37 12.24
N ALA A 332 12.16 15.80 11.04
CA ALA A 332 12.23 17.20 10.61
C ALA A 332 11.42 18.12 11.54
N LEU A 333 10.18 17.75 11.86
CA LEU A 333 9.32 18.49 12.79
C LEU A 333 9.91 18.53 14.21
N ALA A 334 10.39 17.41 14.72
CA ALA A 334 10.96 17.32 16.07
C ALA A 334 12.22 18.15 16.24
N ARG A 335 13.03 18.24 15.19
CA ARG A 335 14.30 18.97 15.18
C ARG A 335 14.16 20.42 14.70
N GLY A 336 13.00 20.80 14.20
CA GLY A 336 12.78 22.15 13.66
C GLY A 336 13.62 22.44 12.41
N VAL A 337 13.75 21.45 11.52
CA VAL A 337 14.58 21.51 10.31
C VAL A 337 13.73 21.40 9.06
N ALA A 338 13.87 22.34 8.13
CA ALA A 338 13.42 22.21 6.75
C ALA A 338 14.44 21.33 6.00
N PRO A 339 14.10 20.10 5.60
CA PRO A 339 15.08 19.20 5.01
C PRO A 339 15.54 19.68 3.63
N ALA A 340 16.83 19.52 3.36
CA ALA A 340 17.40 19.74 2.04
C ALA A 340 16.84 18.75 1.03
N ALA A 341 16.49 19.23 -0.16
CA ALA A 341 16.10 18.40 -1.30
C ALA A 341 17.36 17.90 -2.03
N ALA A 342 17.49 16.59 -2.19
CA ALA A 342 18.53 16.02 -3.04
C ALA A 342 18.26 16.29 -4.53
N GLY A 343 19.31 16.23 -5.34
CA GLY A 343 19.29 16.56 -6.76
C GLY A 343 19.66 18.01 -7.04
N GLU A 344 20.12 18.26 -8.25
CA GLU A 344 20.58 19.59 -8.71
C GLU A 344 19.80 20.04 -9.94
N GLY A 345 19.84 21.35 -10.23
CA GLY A 345 19.19 21.97 -11.36
C GLY A 345 18.04 22.91 -10.96
N GLU A 346 17.54 23.63 -11.93
CA GLU A 346 16.41 24.56 -11.78
C GLU A 346 15.09 23.82 -11.54
N ILE A 347 14.22 24.42 -10.73
CA ILE A 347 12.86 23.93 -10.54
C ILE A 347 12.10 24.07 -11.87
N ASP A 348 11.39 23.02 -12.25
CA ASP A 348 10.54 23.04 -13.45
C ASP A 348 9.39 24.06 -13.23
N PRO A 349 9.16 25.00 -14.16
CA PRO A 349 8.06 25.96 -14.06
C PRO A 349 6.68 25.32 -13.89
N ASP A 350 6.50 24.08 -14.41
CA ASP A 350 5.25 23.31 -14.23
C ASP A 350 5.10 22.70 -12.83
N CYS A 351 6.13 22.83 -11.99
CA CYS A 351 6.19 22.32 -10.63
C CYS A 351 6.37 23.48 -9.63
N ALA A 352 5.30 24.20 -9.33
CA ALA A 352 5.33 25.36 -8.44
C ALA A 352 5.51 24.95 -6.96
N VAL A 353 6.69 24.43 -6.59
CA VAL A 353 7.05 23.98 -5.24
C VAL A 353 8.26 24.74 -4.68
N SER A 354 8.43 24.72 -3.36
CA SER A 354 9.59 25.30 -2.67
C SER A 354 10.52 24.17 -2.21
N LEU A 355 11.76 24.16 -2.70
CA LEU A 355 12.79 23.19 -2.33
C LEU A 355 13.95 23.94 -1.63
N SER A 356 14.44 23.39 -0.51
CA SER A 356 15.65 23.91 0.12
C SER A 356 16.89 23.16 -0.39
N SER A 357 17.99 23.86 -0.61
CA SER A 357 19.28 23.27 -1.06
C SER A 357 20.14 22.77 0.10
N VAL A 358 19.91 23.28 1.30
CA VAL A 358 20.54 22.88 2.55
C VAL A 358 19.49 22.76 3.64
N ASN A 359 19.80 22.07 4.71
CA ASN A 359 18.93 22.02 5.88
C ASN A 359 18.83 23.39 6.53
N GLU A 360 17.63 23.93 6.63
CA GLU A 360 17.37 25.27 7.18
C GLU A 360 16.48 25.19 8.43
N LYS A 361 16.44 26.28 9.22
CA LYS A 361 15.52 26.35 10.36
C LYS A 361 14.08 26.35 9.89
N LEU A 362 13.25 25.50 10.48
CA LEU A 362 11.82 25.39 10.21
C LEU A 362 11.02 25.51 11.51
N GLU A 363 10.19 26.53 11.60
CA GLU A 363 9.20 26.63 12.69
C GLU A 363 7.89 25.96 12.22
N ALA A 364 7.90 24.62 12.19
CA ALA A 364 6.78 23.85 11.69
C ALA A 364 5.95 23.23 12.80
N ARG A 365 4.63 23.25 12.62
CA ARG A 365 3.64 22.59 13.47
C ARG A 365 3.21 21.26 12.93
N ALA A 366 3.00 21.19 11.61
CA ALA A 366 2.52 20.02 10.92
C ALA A 366 3.15 19.83 9.55
N ALA A 367 3.23 18.57 9.14
CA ALA A 367 3.64 18.16 7.82
C ALA A 367 2.51 17.37 7.13
N LEU A 368 2.39 17.54 5.83
CA LEU A 368 1.51 16.75 4.96
C LEU A 368 2.34 15.72 4.22
N LYS A 369 2.13 14.42 4.52
CA LYS A 369 2.72 13.31 3.80
C LYS A 369 1.79 12.88 2.66
N LEU A 370 2.33 12.79 1.43
CA LEU A 370 1.60 12.41 0.22
C LEU A 370 2.13 11.10 -0.35
N SER A 371 1.24 10.21 -0.79
CA SER A 371 1.57 9.00 -1.51
C SER A 371 0.59 8.80 -2.67
N SER A 372 1.14 8.53 -3.85
CA SER A 372 0.39 8.15 -5.05
C SER A 372 0.91 6.81 -5.55
N ALA A 373 0.05 5.98 -6.14
CA ALA A 373 0.41 4.62 -6.51
C ALA A 373 -0.18 4.23 -7.86
N PHE A 374 0.40 3.22 -8.50
CA PHE A 374 -0.25 2.51 -9.60
C PHE A 374 -1.63 2.05 -9.15
N GLY A 375 -2.58 1.92 -10.08
CA GLY A 375 -3.99 1.72 -9.76
C GLY A 375 -4.73 3.02 -9.41
N GLY A 376 -4.01 4.17 -9.35
CA GLY A 376 -4.58 5.47 -9.02
C GLY A 376 -4.88 5.64 -7.52
N ALA A 377 -4.41 4.76 -6.65
CA ALA A 377 -4.61 4.88 -5.22
C ALA A 377 -3.79 6.04 -4.65
N ASN A 378 -4.44 6.94 -3.92
CA ASN A 378 -3.83 8.08 -3.25
C ASN A 378 -4.08 8.01 -1.74
N ALA A 379 -3.06 8.32 -0.95
CA ALA A 379 -3.15 8.40 0.50
C ALA A 379 -2.36 9.59 1.03
N ALA A 380 -2.87 10.21 2.08
CA ALA A 380 -2.22 11.31 2.76
C ALA A 380 -2.33 11.17 4.28
N LEU A 381 -1.28 11.61 4.98
CA LEU A 381 -1.28 11.76 6.44
C LEU A 381 -0.95 13.20 6.81
N VAL A 382 -1.58 13.68 7.87
CA VAL A 382 -1.10 14.85 8.60
C VAL A 382 -0.29 14.36 9.79
N LEU A 383 0.98 14.78 9.82
CA LEU A 383 1.94 14.49 10.88
C LEU A 383 2.17 15.77 11.69
N ALA A 384 2.29 15.65 13.00
CA ALA A 384 2.49 16.81 13.86
C ALA A 384 3.51 16.52 14.98
N SER A 385 4.19 17.56 15.47
CA SER A 385 5.09 17.43 16.62
C SER A 385 4.34 17.19 17.93
N ARG A 386 3.06 17.56 18.00
CA ARG A 386 2.18 17.44 19.19
C ARG A 386 0.77 17.03 18.77
N ALA A 387 0.01 16.50 19.72
CA ALA A 387 -1.40 16.18 19.51
C ALA A 387 -2.20 17.42 19.05
N THR A 388 -2.99 17.24 18.01
CA THR A 388 -3.92 18.25 17.48
C THR A 388 -5.30 18.10 18.12
N ARG A 389 -6.19 19.05 17.86
CA ARG A 389 -7.61 18.96 18.23
C ARG A 389 -8.38 18.12 17.20
N SER A 390 -7.90 16.90 16.95
CA SER A 390 -8.54 16.01 15.98
C SER A 390 -10.02 15.79 16.31
N ARG A 391 -10.84 15.70 15.27
CA ARG A 391 -12.30 15.50 15.39
C ARG A 391 -12.57 14.16 16.08
N PRO A 392 -13.47 14.13 17.10
CA PRO A 392 -13.93 12.87 17.66
C PRO A 392 -14.61 12.04 16.58
N LEU A 393 -14.18 10.78 16.44
CA LEU A 393 -14.80 9.85 15.52
C LEU A 393 -16.07 9.28 16.19
N SER A 394 -17.22 9.41 15.52
CA SER A 394 -18.47 8.77 15.91
C SER A 394 -18.70 7.57 14.99
N PRO A 395 -18.50 6.32 15.47
CA PRO A 395 -18.64 5.14 14.64
C PRO A 395 -20.05 5.05 14.02
N ARG A 396 -20.11 4.75 12.72
CA ARG A 396 -21.37 4.53 11.99
C ARG A 396 -21.72 3.04 12.01
N SER A 397 -23.00 2.72 12.01
CA SER A 397 -23.45 1.37 11.70
C SER A 397 -23.13 1.02 10.26
N VAL A 398 -22.78 -0.23 9.99
CA VAL A 398 -22.43 -0.72 8.65
C VAL A 398 -23.38 -1.84 8.27
N PHE A 399 -23.87 -1.80 7.05
CA PHE A 399 -24.83 -2.77 6.52
C PHE A 399 -24.32 -3.34 5.20
N VAL A 400 -24.58 -4.63 4.97
CA VAL A 400 -24.48 -5.24 3.64
C VAL A 400 -25.74 -4.83 2.87
N GLN A 401 -25.57 -4.07 1.80
CA GLN A 401 -26.66 -3.51 0.99
C GLN A 401 -26.93 -4.31 -0.29
N GLY A 402 -25.98 -5.15 -0.70
CA GLY A 402 -26.09 -5.99 -1.89
C GLY A 402 -24.90 -6.93 -2.00
N HIS A 403 -25.06 -7.98 -2.81
CA HIS A 403 -24.02 -8.97 -3.05
C HIS A 403 -24.13 -9.58 -4.44
N GLY A 404 -23.11 -10.34 -4.86
CA GLY A 404 -23.09 -11.09 -6.10
C GLY A 404 -22.01 -12.16 -6.11
N LEU A 405 -22.21 -13.18 -6.93
CA LEU A 405 -21.27 -14.27 -7.17
C LEU A 405 -20.96 -14.36 -8.66
N VAL A 406 -19.73 -14.64 -9.00
CA VAL A 406 -19.23 -14.82 -10.37
C VAL A 406 -18.29 -16.02 -10.37
N SER A 407 -18.63 -17.08 -11.11
CA SER A 407 -17.76 -18.24 -11.30
C SER A 407 -16.71 -18.02 -12.38
N GLU A 408 -17.04 -17.20 -13.38
CA GLU A 408 -16.17 -16.91 -14.51
C GLU A 408 -16.29 -15.44 -14.92
N ALA A 409 -15.18 -14.85 -15.39
CA ALA A 409 -15.18 -13.50 -15.93
C ALA A 409 -16.01 -13.41 -17.21
N LEU A 410 -16.67 -12.29 -17.42
CA LEU A 410 -17.32 -11.97 -18.70
C LEU A 410 -16.27 -11.93 -19.82
N GLY A 411 -16.62 -12.47 -20.98
CA GLY A 411 -15.80 -12.35 -22.18
C GLY A 411 -15.65 -10.88 -22.61
N SER A 412 -14.60 -10.56 -23.39
CA SER A 412 -14.27 -9.17 -23.77
C SER A 412 -15.41 -8.41 -24.45
N GLU A 413 -16.21 -9.07 -25.28
CA GLU A 413 -17.39 -8.45 -25.92
C GLU A 413 -18.53 -8.16 -24.92
N ALA A 414 -18.78 -9.08 -23.99
CA ALA A 414 -19.77 -8.88 -22.95
C ALA A 414 -19.37 -7.74 -22.00
N LEU A 415 -18.10 -7.66 -21.62
CA LEU A 415 -17.55 -6.55 -20.84
C LEU A 415 -17.65 -5.22 -21.61
N ALA A 416 -17.35 -5.20 -22.91
CA ALA A 416 -17.47 -3.99 -23.73
C ALA A 416 -18.91 -3.46 -23.73
N ARG A 417 -19.89 -4.34 -23.87
CA ARG A 417 -21.32 -3.98 -23.77
C ARG A 417 -21.69 -3.51 -22.37
N ALA A 418 -21.25 -4.23 -21.33
CA ALA A 418 -21.55 -3.92 -19.94
C ALA A 418 -21.02 -2.54 -19.51
N LEU A 419 -19.82 -2.18 -19.96
CA LEU A 419 -19.17 -0.93 -19.61
C LEU A 419 -19.51 0.23 -20.55
N ALA A 420 -20.20 -0.01 -21.67
CA ALA A 420 -20.62 1.01 -22.62
C ALA A 420 -19.51 2.04 -22.97
N GLY A 421 -18.28 1.56 -23.23
CA GLY A 421 -17.14 2.39 -23.59
C GLY A 421 -16.45 3.14 -22.44
N ARG A 422 -16.88 2.95 -21.20
CA ARG A 422 -16.27 3.65 -20.02
C ARG A 422 -14.81 3.27 -19.77
N HIS A 423 -14.36 2.10 -20.24
CA HIS A 423 -12.97 1.68 -20.05
C HIS A 423 -12.19 1.79 -21.38
N PRO A 424 -11.12 2.60 -21.43
CA PRO A 424 -10.43 2.90 -22.71
C PRO A 424 -9.63 1.72 -23.28
N HIS A 425 -9.25 0.73 -22.45
CA HIS A 425 -8.33 -0.34 -22.82
C HIS A 425 -8.82 -1.75 -22.45
N LEU A 426 -10.11 -2.04 -22.60
CA LEU A 426 -10.72 -3.34 -22.28
C LEU A 426 -9.97 -4.57 -22.84
N HIS A 427 -9.43 -4.46 -24.04
CA HIS A 427 -8.69 -5.53 -24.72
C HIS A 427 -7.33 -5.85 -24.05
N ARG A 428 -6.85 -4.99 -23.15
CA ARG A 428 -5.58 -5.15 -22.43
C ARG A 428 -5.75 -5.71 -21.03
N LEU A 429 -6.98 -5.83 -20.55
CA LEU A 429 -7.25 -6.34 -19.19
C LEU A 429 -6.75 -7.77 -19.04
N ASP A 430 -6.04 -8.02 -17.98
CA ASP A 430 -5.69 -9.37 -17.54
C ASP A 430 -6.91 -10.14 -16.99
N ALA A 431 -6.74 -11.44 -16.74
CA ALA A 431 -7.83 -12.30 -16.30
C ALA A 431 -8.39 -11.90 -14.93
N LEU A 432 -7.54 -11.48 -13.99
CA LEU A 432 -7.96 -11.08 -12.65
C LEU A 432 -8.74 -9.77 -12.69
N SER A 433 -8.28 -8.79 -13.46
CA SER A 433 -8.98 -7.52 -13.68
C SER A 433 -10.37 -7.75 -14.31
N LYS A 434 -10.48 -8.63 -15.30
CA LYS A 434 -11.76 -9.00 -15.90
C LYS A 434 -12.70 -9.64 -14.88
N LEU A 435 -12.20 -10.50 -14.01
CA LEU A 435 -12.99 -11.18 -12.98
C LEU A 435 -13.53 -10.17 -11.96
N VAL A 436 -12.68 -9.27 -11.44
CA VAL A 436 -13.08 -8.21 -10.48
C VAL A 436 -14.12 -7.27 -11.10
N ILE A 437 -13.90 -6.81 -12.34
CA ILE A 437 -14.84 -5.95 -13.06
C ILE A 437 -16.18 -6.67 -13.28
N SER A 438 -16.16 -7.97 -13.64
CA SER A 438 -17.37 -8.77 -13.82
C SER A 438 -18.17 -8.89 -12.52
N ALA A 439 -17.49 -9.06 -11.38
CA ALA A 439 -18.12 -9.12 -10.07
C ALA A 439 -18.81 -7.79 -9.70
N VAL A 440 -18.12 -6.66 -9.90
CA VAL A 440 -18.72 -5.34 -9.64
C VAL A 440 -19.84 -5.01 -10.63
N HIS A 441 -19.73 -5.43 -11.89
CA HIS A 441 -20.84 -5.33 -12.83
C HIS A 441 -22.05 -6.13 -12.35
N ARG A 442 -21.85 -7.38 -11.90
CA ARG A 442 -22.94 -8.20 -11.33
C ARG A 442 -23.62 -7.51 -10.15
N LEU A 443 -22.82 -6.93 -9.25
CA LEU A 443 -23.34 -6.15 -8.13
C LEU A 443 -24.17 -4.96 -8.62
N SER A 444 -23.71 -4.21 -9.62
CA SER A 444 -24.39 -3.03 -10.15
C SER A 444 -25.76 -3.35 -10.76
N LEU A 445 -25.95 -4.56 -11.28
CA LEU A 445 -27.24 -5.02 -11.82
C LEU A 445 -28.27 -5.25 -10.71
N SER A 446 -27.84 -5.65 -9.51
CA SER A 446 -28.73 -5.91 -8.37
C SER A 446 -29.00 -4.68 -7.51
N THR A 447 -28.02 -3.78 -7.37
CA THR A 447 -28.14 -2.59 -6.50
C THR A 447 -28.47 -1.31 -7.26
N GLY A 448 -28.35 -1.33 -8.58
CA GLY A 448 -28.43 -0.15 -9.45
C GLY A 448 -27.08 0.58 -9.59
N PRO A 449 -26.77 1.14 -10.78
CA PRO A 449 -25.46 1.76 -11.04
C PRO A 449 -25.16 2.97 -10.16
N LYS A 450 -26.16 3.74 -9.75
CA LYS A 450 -26.00 4.91 -8.87
C LYS A 450 -25.57 4.55 -7.45
N SER A 451 -25.77 3.32 -7.01
CA SER A 451 -25.33 2.87 -5.67
C SER A 451 -23.81 2.81 -5.53
N LEU A 452 -23.08 2.82 -6.66
CA LEU A 452 -21.63 2.78 -6.71
C LEU A 452 -20.98 4.17 -6.77
N ASP A 453 -21.78 5.24 -6.92
CA ASP A 453 -21.25 6.60 -7.05
C ASP A 453 -20.47 7.01 -5.79
N GLY A 454 -19.21 7.38 -5.96
CA GLY A 454 -18.32 7.76 -4.86
C GLY A 454 -17.86 6.63 -3.96
N ALA A 455 -18.24 5.38 -4.24
CA ALA A 455 -17.80 4.23 -3.46
C ALA A 455 -16.28 4.02 -3.53
N GLY A 456 -15.71 3.44 -2.47
CA GLY A 456 -14.40 2.84 -2.50
C GLY A 456 -14.47 1.35 -2.86
N LEU A 457 -13.31 0.72 -3.05
CA LEU A 457 -13.20 -0.69 -3.39
C LEU A 457 -12.02 -1.35 -2.66
N ILE A 458 -12.29 -2.41 -1.92
CA ILE A 458 -11.24 -3.28 -1.38
C ILE A 458 -11.33 -4.64 -2.06
N VAL A 459 -10.21 -5.06 -2.68
CA VAL A 459 -10.10 -6.40 -3.26
C VAL A 459 -9.26 -7.28 -2.33
N GLY A 460 -9.83 -8.40 -1.90
CA GLY A 460 -9.16 -9.41 -1.10
C GLY A 460 -8.69 -10.56 -1.97
N TYR A 461 -7.41 -10.93 -1.82
CA TYR A 461 -6.80 -12.02 -2.56
C TYR A 461 -6.25 -13.08 -1.62
N THR A 462 -6.17 -14.30 -2.14
CA THR A 462 -5.39 -15.38 -1.54
C THR A 462 -3.94 -15.35 -2.03
N LEU A 463 -3.71 -15.42 -3.34
CA LEU A 463 -2.38 -15.44 -3.97
C LEU A 463 -2.15 -14.23 -4.90
N ALA A 464 -3.04 -13.25 -4.87
CA ALA A 464 -2.95 -12.00 -5.62
C ALA A 464 -2.65 -12.22 -7.12
N THR A 465 -1.57 -11.64 -7.61
CA THR A 465 -1.21 -11.60 -9.05
C THR A 465 -0.23 -12.68 -9.47
N LEU A 466 -0.16 -13.82 -8.74
CA LEU A 466 0.86 -14.86 -9.00
C LEU A 466 0.85 -15.38 -10.44
N GLU A 467 -0.35 -15.55 -11.04
CA GLU A 467 -0.48 -15.98 -12.44
C GLU A 467 0.06 -14.91 -13.42
N GLN A 468 -0.21 -13.62 -13.14
CA GLN A 468 0.31 -12.51 -13.93
C GLN A 468 1.82 -12.34 -13.77
N ASN A 469 2.32 -12.63 -12.56
CA ASN A 469 3.76 -12.59 -12.28
C ASN A 469 4.49 -13.63 -13.13
N GLU A 470 3.95 -14.85 -13.28
CA GLU A 470 4.55 -15.87 -14.16
C GLU A 470 4.56 -15.42 -15.61
N VAL A 471 3.45 -14.88 -16.13
CA VAL A 471 3.37 -14.39 -17.51
C VAL A 471 4.42 -13.30 -17.80
N PHE A 472 4.70 -12.42 -16.83
CA PHE A 472 5.74 -11.40 -16.96
C PHE A 472 7.14 -12.00 -16.81
N ASP A 473 7.34 -12.87 -15.81
CA ASP A 473 8.65 -13.45 -15.48
C ASP A 473 9.13 -14.44 -16.54
N GLU A 474 8.24 -15.19 -17.18
CA GLU A 474 8.56 -16.05 -18.34
C GLU A 474 9.27 -15.24 -19.43
N ARG A 475 8.74 -14.05 -19.79
CA ARG A 475 9.36 -13.17 -20.78
C ARG A 475 10.72 -12.64 -20.33
N ARG A 476 10.84 -12.32 -19.05
CA ARG A 476 12.11 -11.88 -18.45
C ARG A 476 13.16 -12.99 -18.50
N ARG A 477 12.78 -14.23 -18.22
CA ARG A 477 13.69 -15.40 -18.29
C ARG A 477 14.10 -15.71 -19.74
N GLU A 478 13.17 -15.60 -20.69
CA GLU A 478 13.45 -15.92 -22.10
C GLU A 478 14.30 -14.86 -22.80
N ARG A 479 14.09 -13.58 -22.51
CA ARG A 479 14.62 -12.45 -23.29
C ARG A 479 15.61 -11.57 -22.52
N GLY A 480 15.77 -11.81 -21.23
CA GLY A 480 16.57 -10.97 -20.33
C GLY A 480 15.80 -9.80 -19.73
N ALA A 481 16.38 -9.23 -18.68
CA ALA A 481 15.76 -8.20 -17.84
C ALA A 481 15.42 -6.91 -18.62
N GLY A 482 16.23 -6.52 -19.59
CA GLY A 482 16.02 -5.31 -20.40
C GLY A 482 15.05 -5.48 -21.58
N ALA A 483 14.49 -6.67 -21.81
CA ALA A 483 13.64 -6.98 -22.98
C ALA A 483 12.21 -7.39 -22.63
N VAL A 484 11.72 -7.03 -21.43
CA VAL A 484 10.35 -7.32 -20.98
C VAL A 484 9.33 -6.38 -21.61
N GLU A 485 8.08 -6.84 -21.70
CA GLU A 485 6.99 -6.05 -22.28
C GLU A 485 6.42 -5.05 -21.25
N PRO A 486 6.54 -3.72 -21.49
CA PRO A 486 6.07 -2.69 -20.55
C PRO A 486 4.61 -2.86 -20.13
N ARG A 487 3.75 -3.26 -21.08
CA ARG A 487 2.29 -3.40 -20.86
C ARG A 487 1.89 -4.51 -19.89
N ARG A 488 2.78 -5.49 -19.62
CA ARG A 488 2.48 -6.62 -18.73
C ARG A 488 2.81 -6.32 -17.29
N PHE A 489 3.80 -5.47 -17.04
CA PHE A 489 4.25 -5.16 -15.69
C PHE A 489 3.16 -4.53 -14.79
N PRO A 490 2.33 -3.58 -15.25
CA PRO A 490 1.28 -3.01 -14.39
C PRO A 490 0.31 -4.05 -13.83
N ALA A 491 -0.02 -5.12 -14.58
CA ALA A 491 -0.90 -6.19 -14.14
C ALA A 491 -0.29 -7.10 -13.04
N THR A 492 1.03 -7.01 -12.82
CA THR A 492 1.70 -7.74 -11.72
C THR A 492 1.54 -7.04 -10.37
N SER A 493 1.11 -5.78 -10.35
CA SER A 493 0.83 -5.07 -9.11
C SER A 493 -0.46 -5.59 -8.47
N PRO A 494 -0.46 -5.98 -7.18
CA PRO A 494 -1.64 -6.56 -6.55
C PRO A 494 -2.89 -5.68 -6.58
N ASN A 495 -2.74 -4.36 -6.61
CA ASN A 495 -3.86 -3.43 -6.70
C ASN A 495 -4.30 -3.09 -8.14
N ALA A 496 -3.71 -3.72 -9.16
CA ALA A 496 -4.03 -3.43 -10.55
C ALA A 496 -5.51 -3.67 -10.87
N ALA A 497 -6.06 -4.83 -10.47
CA ALA A 497 -7.46 -5.14 -10.73
C ALA A 497 -8.43 -4.20 -10.00
N ALA A 498 -8.06 -3.73 -8.80
CA ALA A 498 -8.84 -2.70 -8.09
C ALA A 498 -8.81 -1.37 -8.86
N GLY A 499 -7.64 -0.96 -9.37
CA GLY A 499 -7.47 0.24 -10.18
C GLY A 499 -8.22 0.19 -11.51
N GLU A 500 -8.11 -0.91 -12.27
CA GLU A 500 -8.85 -1.12 -13.51
C GLU A 500 -10.37 -1.10 -13.28
N CYS A 501 -10.82 -1.68 -12.18
CA CYS A 501 -12.22 -1.63 -11.78
C CYS A 501 -12.65 -0.19 -11.42
N ALA A 502 -11.82 0.57 -10.70
CA ALA A 502 -12.09 1.97 -10.42
C ALA A 502 -12.21 2.81 -11.69
N ILE A 503 -11.36 2.58 -12.68
CA ILE A 503 -11.45 3.24 -14.01
C ILE A 503 -12.77 2.87 -14.69
N ALA A 504 -13.14 1.58 -14.68
CA ALA A 504 -14.34 1.07 -15.35
C ALA A 504 -15.65 1.64 -14.80
N PHE A 505 -15.72 1.88 -13.49
CA PHE A 505 -16.94 2.35 -12.81
C PHE A 505 -16.84 3.78 -12.28
N GLY A 506 -15.70 4.46 -12.45
CA GLY A 506 -15.50 5.83 -11.95
C GLY A 506 -15.43 5.89 -10.41
N LEU A 507 -14.92 4.85 -9.74
CA LEU A 507 -14.84 4.79 -8.29
C LEU A 507 -13.73 5.72 -7.77
N ARG A 508 -14.09 6.69 -6.95
CA ARG A 508 -13.15 7.72 -6.46
C ARG A 508 -12.90 7.68 -4.95
N GLY A 509 -13.58 6.79 -4.25
CA GLY A 509 -13.31 6.49 -2.84
C GLY A 509 -11.99 5.72 -2.65
N PRO A 510 -11.61 5.38 -1.42
CA PRO A 510 -10.41 4.58 -1.14
C PRO A 510 -10.44 3.25 -1.92
N THR A 511 -9.42 2.98 -2.75
CA THR A 511 -9.39 1.77 -3.59
C THR A 511 -8.01 1.14 -3.56
N PHE A 512 -7.91 -0.11 -3.06
CA PHE A 512 -6.67 -0.88 -2.98
C PHE A 512 -6.97 -2.36 -2.75
N ALA A 513 -5.93 -3.18 -2.66
CA ALA A 513 -6.05 -4.61 -2.35
C ALA A 513 -5.48 -4.95 -0.97
N VAL A 514 -5.88 -6.09 -0.43
CA VAL A 514 -5.36 -6.71 0.80
C VAL A 514 -5.17 -8.21 0.60
N GLY A 515 -4.29 -8.83 1.38
CA GLY A 515 -4.01 -10.26 1.25
C GLY A 515 -2.90 -10.71 2.20
N GLY A 516 -3.18 -10.69 3.51
CA GLY A 516 -2.23 -11.08 4.56
C GLY A 516 -2.26 -12.58 4.90
N SER A 517 -3.09 -13.37 4.22
CA SER A 517 -3.27 -14.81 4.42
C SER A 517 -4.13 -15.40 3.31
N LEU A 518 -4.48 -16.68 3.42
CA LEU A 518 -5.50 -17.28 2.54
C LEU A 518 -6.93 -16.78 2.81
N HIS A 519 -7.12 -15.88 3.77
CA HIS A 519 -8.40 -15.31 4.19
C HIS A 519 -8.62 -13.87 3.67
N GLY A 520 -8.00 -13.50 2.57
CA GLY A 520 -8.01 -12.14 2.01
C GLY A 520 -9.41 -11.53 1.82
N GLY A 521 -10.42 -12.35 1.52
CA GLY A 521 -11.81 -11.90 1.39
C GLY A 521 -12.41 -11.37 2.69
N LEU A 522 -12.16 -12.00 3.83
CA LEU A 522 -12.60 -11.53 5.15
C LEU A 522 -11.77 -10.35 5.63
N GLU A 523 -10.48 -10.33 5.31
CA GLU A 523 -9.62 -9.16 5.56
C GLU A 523 -10.16 -7.93 4.83
N ALA A 524 -10.52 -8.08 3.54
CA ALA A 524 -11.11 -7.02 2.74
C ALA A 524 -12.44 -6.53 3.32
N LEU A 525 -13.31 -7.44 3.76
CA LEU A 525 -14.57 -7.11 4.41
C LEU A 525 -14.34 -6.31 5.70
N GLY A 526 -13.37 -6.72 6.53
CA GLY A 526 -13.00 -6.04 7.76
C GLY A 526 -12.50 -4.61 7.53
N VAL A 527 -11.61 -4.44 6.56
CA VAL A 527 -11.06 -3.14 6.17
C VAL A 527 -12.16 -2.24 5.62
N ALA A 528 -12.96 -2.71 4.68
CA ALA A 528 -14.04 -1.93 4.08
C ALA A 528 -15.09 -1.49 5.12
N ARG A 529 -15.49 -2.41 6.04
CA ARG A 529 -16.36 -2.08 7.15
C ARG A 529 -15.78 -0.98 8.02
N ASP A 530 -14.50 -1.03 8.35
CA ASP A 530 -13.88 -0.04 9.23
C ASP A 530 -13.76 1.33 8.55
N PHE A 531 -13.55 1.39 7.22
CA PHE A 531 -13.61 2.64 6.46
C PHE A 531 -15.02 3.28 6.45
N VAL A 532 -16.07 2.46 6.28
CA VAL A 532 -17.45 2.97 6.39
C VAL A 532 -17.77 3.39 7.82
N ALA A 533 -17.40 2.57 8.81
CA ALA A 533 -17.63 2.87 10.23
C ALA A 533 -16.92 4.15 10.69
N ALA A 534 -15.70 4.41 10.19
CA ALA A 534 -14.94 5.61 10.48
C ALA A 534 -15.45 6.84 9.71
N GLY A 535 -16.22 6.65 8.65
CA GLY A 535 -16.73 7.72 7.80
C GLY A 535 -15.74 8.20 6.74
N ASP A 536 -14.71 7.42 6.43
CA ASP A 536 -13.79 7.68 5.32
C ASP A 536 -14.45 7.47 3.95
N ALA A 537 -15.47 6.62 3.92
CA ALA A 537 -16.33 6.41 2.75
C ALA A 537 -17.80 6.28 3.18
N SER A 538 -18.73 6.70 2.34
CA SER A 538 -20.19 6.47 2.54
C SER A 538 -20.55 5.03 2.23
N SER A 539 -19.86 4.43 1.24
CA SER A 539 -20.03 3.04 0.81
C SER A 539 -18.72 2.46 0.33
N MET A 540 -18.57 1.15 0.49
CA MET A 540 -17.40 0.38 0.06
C MET A 540 -17.83 -0.89 -0.65
N ILE A 541 -17.24 -1.15 -1.79
CA ILE A 541 -17.35 -2.42 -2.49
C ILE A 541 -16.26 -3.34 -1.95
N VAL A 542 -16.60 -4.57 -1.66
CA VAL A 542 -15.67 -5.64 -1.29
C VAL A 542 -15.72 -6.70 -2.36
N VAL A 543 -14.58 -7.06 -2.91
CA VAL A 543 -14.46 -8.20 -3.84
C VAL A 543 -13.43 -9.16 -3.28
N SER A 544 -13.79 -10.42 -3.14
CA SER A 544 -12.82 -11.51 -2.95
C SER A 544 -12.72 -12.26 -4.27
N ALA A 545 -11.51 -12.36 -4.85
CA ALA A 545 -11.32 -12.92 -6.19
C ALA A 545 -10.06 -13.79 -6.26
N ASP A 546 -10.19 -14.96 -6.92
CA ASP A 546 -9.10 -15.89 -7.15
C ASP A 546 -9.21 -16.51 -8.55
N LEU A 547 -8.08 -16.64 -9.25
CA LEU A 547 -8.06 -17.22 -10.61
C LEU A 547 -8.00 -18.76 -10.63
N GLY A 548 -7.41 -19.38 -9.61
CA GLY A 548 -7.25 -20.84 -9.55
C GLY A 548 -6.44 -21.42 -10.71
N GLY A 549 -5.41 -20.71 -11.18
CA GLY A 549 -4.58 -21.08 -12.33
C GLY A 549 -3.57 -22.20 -12.02
N SER A 550 -2.75 -22.53 -13.02
CA SER A 550 -1.75 -23.61 -12.91
C SER A 550 -0.63 -23.30 -11.93
N VAL A 551 -0.20 -22.04 -11.88
CA VAL A 551 0.88 -21.58 -10.99
C VAL A 551 0.42 -21.57 -9.55
N SER A 552 -0.77 -21.05 -9.29
CA SER A 552 -1.42 -21.09 -7.97
C SER A 552 -1.64 -22.52 -7.49
N SER A 553 -2.09 -23.41 -8.38
CA SER A 553 -2.29 -24.83 -8.05
C SER A 553 -0.98 -25.52 -7.69
N ALA A 554 0.10 -25.27 -8.43
CA ALA A 554 1.42 -25.81 -8.15
C ALA A 554 1.97 -25.31 -6.80
N LEU A 555 1.82 -24.00 -6.51
CA LEU A 555 2.25 -23.41 -5.24
C LEU A 555 1.49 -24.03 -4.06
N LEU A 556 0.16 -24.10 -4.13
CA LEU A 556 -0.67 -24.63 -3.05
C LEU A 556 -0.42 -26.13 -2.81
N ALA A 557 -0.29 -26.92 -3.88
CA ALA A 557 0.05 -28.33 -3.76
C ALA A 557 1.42 -28.53 -3.08
N ALA A 558 2.44 -27.77 -3.47
CA ALA A 558 3.75 -27.84 -2.87
C ALA A 558 3.77 -27.31 -1.41
N ALA A 559 2.93 -26.33 -1.08
CA ALA A 559 2.78 -25.80 0.27
C ALA A 559 1.97 -26.71 1.20
N GLY A 560 1.28 -27.73 0.66
CA GLY A 560 0.36 -28.59 1.41
C GLY A 560 -0.99 -27.94 1.71
N ALA A 561 -1.40 -26.93 0.91
CA ALA A 561 -2.66 -26.23 1.04
C ALA A 561 -3.73 -26.76 0.07
N PRO A 562 -5.03 -26.57 0.38
CA PRO A 562 -6.11 -26.98 -0.52
C PRO A 562 -6.11 -26.12 -1.80
N PRO A 563 -6.65 -26.65 -2.91
CA PRO A 563 -6.78 -25.88 -4.14
C PRO A 563 -7.76 -24.71 -3.96
N LEU A 564 -7.49 -23.61 -4.66
CA LEU A 564 -8.38 -22.46 -4.71
C LEU A 564 -9.38 -22.61 -5.85
N PRO A 565 -10.69 -22.49 -5.59
CA PRO A 565 -11.67 -22.37 -6.65
C PRO A 565 -11.51 -21.02 -7.38
N ALA A 566 -11.61 -21.04 -8.71
CA ALA A 566 -11.70 -19.81 -9.49
C ALA A 566 -13.05 -19.13 -9.28
N GLY A 567 -13.06 -17.81 -9.24
CA GLY A 567 -14.27 -17.02 -9.13
C GLY A 567 -14.14 -15.79 -8.24
N ALA A 568 -15.26 -15.09 -8.04
CA ALA A 568 -15.33 -13.93 -7.16
C ALA A 568 -16.66 -13.87 -6.40
N CYS A 569 -16.56 -13.39 -5.15
CA CYS A 569 -17.67 -12.95 -4.32
C CYS A 569 -17.56 -11.45 -4.12
N VAL A 570 -18.67 -10.73 -4.29
CA VAL A 570 -18.73 -9.28 -4.17
C VAL A 570 -19.86 -8.86 -3.22
N CYS A 571 -19.64 -7.82 -2.42
CA CYS A 571 -20.72 -7.16 -1.68
C CYS A 571 -20.51 -5.64 -1.61
N LEU A 572 -21.61 -4.92 -1.39
CA LEU A 572 -21.66 -3.49 -1.14
C LEU A 572 -21.93 -3.25 0.34
N LEU A 573 -21.06 -2.48 0.98
CA LEU A 573 -21.24 -1.99 2.35
C LEU A 573 -21.64 -0.51 2.33
N GLY A 574 -22.54 -0.11 3.23
CA GLY A 574 -22.92 1.28 3.40
C GLY A 574 -23.40 1.57 4.81
N CYS A 575 -23.59 2.85 5.15
CA CYS A 575 -24.07 3.28 6.47
C CYS A 575 -25.61 3.37 6.56
N GLU A 576 -26.32 3.30 5.43
CA GLU A 576 -27.77 3.36 5.40
C GLU A 576 -28.36 1.95 5.30
N PRO A 577 -29.41 1.63 6.09
CA PRO A 577 -30.10 0.35 5.96
C PRO A 577 -30.93 0.32 4.67
N GLY A 578 -30.65 -0.61 3.77
CA GLY A 578 -31.49 -0.92 2.62
C GLY A 578 -32.63 -1.89 2.97
N PRO A 579 -33.57 -2.20 2.03
CA PRO A 579 -34.73 -3.05 2.29
C PRO A 579 -34.40 -4.47 2.78
N HIS A 580 -33.24 -5.00 2.42
CA HIS A 580 -32.75 -6.32 2.80
C HIS A 580 -31.35 -6.22 3.45
N ALA A 581 -31.02 -5.07 4.04
CA ALA A 581 -29.70 -4.82 4.59
C ALA A 581 -29.47 -5.60 5.88
N VAL A 582 -28.36 -6.31 5.95
CA VAL A 582 -27.89 -7.01 7.15
C VAL A 582 -26.82 -6.19 7.83
N ARG A 583 -27.02 -5.89 9.11
CA ARG A 583 -26.07 -5.12 9.91
C ARG A 583 -24.84 -5.96 10.25
N LEU A 584 -23.66 -5.39 10.01
CA LEU A 584 -22.38 -5.99 10.38
C LEU A 584 -21.93 -5.45 11.75
N ASP A 585 -22.26 -6.19 12.81
CA ASP A 585 -21.84 -5.86 14.17
C ASP A 585 -20.55 -6.62 14.56
N GLY A 586 -19.76 -6.00 15.42
CA GLY A 586 -18.58 -6.64 16.01
C GLY A 586 -17.34 -6.74 15.12
N LEU A 587 -16.36 -7.48 15.56
CA LEU A 587 -15.20 -7.88 14.77
C LEU A 587 -15.62 -8.99 13.81
N ILE A 588 -15.20 -8.88 12.55
CA ILE A 588 -15.32 -10.00 11.62
C ILE A 588 -14.33 -11.05 12.10
N PRO A 589 -14.80 -12.23 12.52
CA PRO A 589 -13.91 -13.25 13.04
C PRO A 589 -13.09 -13.83 11.87
N ILE A 590 -11.91 -13.29 11.67
CA ILE A 590 -10.86 -14.06 11.04
C ILE A 590 -10.42 -14.99 12.15
N THR A 591 -10.90 -16.24 12.14
CA THR A 591 -10.49 -17.25 13.12
C THR A 591 -9.02 -17.54 12.83
N LEU A 592 -8.16 -16.80 13.50
CA LEU A 592 -6.74 -17.05 13.53
C LEU A 592 -6.57 -18.31 14.35
N GLY A 593 -6.30 -19.44 13.69
CA GLY A 593 -5.88 -20.65 14.39
C GLY A 593 -4.61 -20.36 15.18
N ASP A 594 -4.46 -20.97 16.35
CA ASP A 594 -3.24 -20.89 17.13
C ASP A 594 -2.16 -21.75 16.44
N GLY A 595 -1.15 -21.11 15.85
CA GLY A 595 0.00 -21.79 15.25
C GLY A 595 0.34 -21.35 13.82
N PRO A 596 1.51 -21.72 13.31
CA PRO A 596 2.00 -21.25 12.00
C PRO A 596 1.21 -21.76 10.79
N ASP A 597 0.39 -22.78 10.94
CA ASP A 597 -0.36 -23.41 9.84
C ASP A 597 -1.76 -22.84 9.62
N TRP A 598 -2.27 -21.96 10.48
CA TRP A 598 -3.62 -21.40 10.36
C TRP A 598 -3.84 -20.65 9.04
N MET A 599 -2.81 -19.96 8.52
CA MET A 599 -2.90 -19.23 7.26
C MET A 599 -3.07 -20.13 6.04
N TRP A 600 -2.84 -21.43 6.20
CA TRP A 600 -2.94 -22.47 5.17
C TRP A 600 -4.15 -23.39 5.37
N ALA A 601 -4.98 -23.11 6.38
CA ALA A 601 -6.15 -23.92 6.71
C ALA A 601 -7.37 -23.53 5.88
N PRO A 602 -8.24 -24.48 5.46
CA PRO A 602 -9.51 -24.17 4.84
C PRO A 602 -10.53 -23.61 5.87
N PRO A 603 -11.58 -22.87 5.42
CA PRO A 603 -11.86 -22.48 4.05
C PRO A 603 -11.01 -21.29 3.60
N CYS A 604 -10.73 -21.17 2.31
CA CYS A 604 -9.91 -20.12 1.73
C CYS A 604 -10.52 -19.57 0.43
N GLY A 605 -10.01 -18.40 0.00
CA GLY A 605 -10.44 -17.74 -1.22
C GLY A 605 -11.84 -17.10 -1.11
N HIS A 606 -12.44 -16.85 -2.28
CA HIS A 606 -13.75 -16.18 -2.36
C HIS A 606 -14.90 -16.98 -1.72
N GLY A 607 -14.76 -18.30 -1.59
CA GLY A 607 -15.72 -19.17 -0.91
C GLY A 607 -15.89 -18.85 0.56
N GLU A 608 -14.87 -18.33 1.22
CA GLU A 608 -14.93 -17.94 2.63
C GLU A 608 -15.81 -16.69 2.83
N LEU A 609 -15.65 -15.66 2.02
CA LEU A 609 -16.51 -14.48 2.05
C LEU A 609 -17.97 -14.87 1.77
N ARG A 610 -18.21 -15.75 0.79
CA ARG A 610 -19.54 -16.31 0.50
C ARG A 610 -20.12 -16.99 1.73
N THR A 611 -19.38 -17.87 2.38
CA THR A 611 -19.82 -18.61 3.58
C THR A 611 -20.14 -17.67 4.74
N TYR A 612 -19.31 -16.64 4.95
CA TYR A 612 -19.56 -15.64 5.98
C TYR A 612 -20.83 -14.84 5.71
N LEU A 613 -21.03 -14.34 4.47
CA LEU A 613 -22.22 -13.58 4.09
C LEU A 613 -23.50 -14.41 4.25
N ALA A 614 -23.45 -15.70 3.93
CA ALA A 614 -24.56 -16.62 4.16
C ALA A 614 -24.85 -16.83 5.66
N ARG A 615 -23.83 -17.01 6.48
CA ARG A 615 -23.97 -17.18 7.95
C ARG A 615 -24.63 -15.98 8.62
N VAL A 616 -24.30 -14.76 8.17
CA VAL A 616 -24.93 -13.54 8.73
C VAL A 616 -26.27 -13.21 8.07
N GLY A 617 -26.79 -14.06 7.20
CA GLY A 617 -28.08 -13.87 6.55
C GLY A 617 -28.07 -12.83 5.43
N ALA A 618 -26.89 -12.42 4.97
CA ALA A 618 -26.73 -11.45 3.88
C ALA A 618 -26.75 -12.10 2.49
N LEU A 619 -26.66 -13.43 2.40
CA LEU A 619 -26.67 -14.22 1.17
C LEU A 619 -27.53 -15.47 1.38
N GLU A 620 -28.51 -15.72 0.50
CA GLU A 620 -29.20 -16.99 0.46
C GLU A 620 -28.31 -18.05 -0.22
N ILE A 621 -28.12 -19.20 0.42
CA ILE A 621 -27.41 -20.34 -0.18
C ILE A 621 -28.45 -21.08 -1.05
N SER A 622 -28.44 -20.82 -2.35
CA SER A 622 -29.17 -21.63 -3.34
C SER A 622 -28.32 -22.82 -3.78
#